data_6eb24125cd9a6031fee8c161d6c5f803
#
_entry.id   6eb24125cd9a6031fee8c161d6c5f803
#
_cell.length_a   1.000
_cell.length_b   1.000
_cell.length_c   1.000
_cell.angle_alpha   90.00
_cell.angle_beta   90.00
_cell.angle_gamma   90.00
#
_symmetry.space_group_name_H-M   'P 1'
#
loop_
_entity.id
_entity.type
_entity.pdbx_description
1 polymer ?
#
loop_
_entity_poly.entity_id
_entity_poly.type
_entity_poly.pdbx_seq_one_letter_code
_entity_poly.pdbx_strand_id
1 'polypeptide(L)'
;MQGRVCAGLGSRGRVGRTRAAPASSASRTARRARNVRVYAGPPKAPAGNPLGSSQMLVIVPPHPLVGHWIAVARNKYSPSAMFRNALAELGRILIYEAVREWLPVVEAQIETPLALADVSIVDSEKPIKVVPILRAGLVLLENAQTVLPASETYHLGLVRDEETLLPTEYLNKLPDSFSPDDKILVSDPMLATGGTLAHALDLIVARGAKPENIRVICALAAPPGLSKISDKFPGLRIYAGIIDPELNDVGFIVPGVGDAGDRSFGT
;
A
#
# COMPACT_ATOMS: atom_id res chain seq x y z
N MET A 1 8.82 -69.87 -17.46
CA MET A 1 9.24 -70.18 -18.83
C MET A 1 10.36 -69.20 -19.11
N GLN A 2 11.64 -69.60 -18.90
CA GLN A 2 12.54 -70.19 -19.88
C GLN A 2 12.76 -69.18 -21.01
N GLY A 3 13.96 -68.76 -21.35
CA GLY A 3 15.29 -69.26 -21.11
C GLY A 3 16.29 -68.32 -21.79
N ARG A 4 17.43 -68.22 -21.18
CA ARG A 4 18.77 -68.74 -21.61
C ARG A 4 19.34 -68.06 -22.84
N VAL A 5 20.47 -67.38 -22.70
CA VAL A 5 21.90 -67.78 -22.55
C VAL A 5 22.58 -67.88 -23.90
N CYS A 6 23.73 -67.25 -24.05
CA CYS A 6 25.09 -67.65 -24.42
C CYS A 6 25.85 -66.45 -24.95
N ALA A 7 26.95 -65.94 -24.37
CA ALA A 7 28.30 -66.48 -24.21
C ALA A 7 29.11 -66.60 -25.54
N GLY A 8 30.21 -65.93 -25.57
CA GLY A 8 31.19 -66.11 -26.61
C GLY A 8 32.46 -65.25 -26.41
N LEU A 9 33.42 -65.87 -25.83
CA LEU A 9 34.84 -65.59 -25.57
C LEU A 9 35.71 -65.32 -26.80
N GLY A 10 36.83 -64.65 -26.60
CA GLY A 10 38.05 -64.79 -27.42
C GLY A 10 38.75 -63.47 -27.65
N SER A 11 39.73 -63.10 -27.00
CA SER A 11 41.12 -63.38 -26.65
C SER A 11 42.16 -62.66 -27.53
N ARG A 12 43.11 -61.98 -26.82
CA ARG A 12 44.52 -61.68 -27.14
C ARG A 12 44.77 -60.70 -28.29
N GLY A 13 45.55 -59.67 -28.16
CA GLY A 13 46.86 -59.54 -27.61
C GLY A 13 47.59 -58.30 -28.17
N ARG A 14 48.55 -57.87 -27.36
CA ARG A 14 49.83 -57.17 -27.64
C ARG A 14 49.88 -55.67 -27.91
N VAL A 15 50.37 -54.97 -26.92
CA VAL A 15 51.66 -54.20 -26.87
C VAL A 15 51.98 -53.26 -28.05
N GLY A 16 52.10 -52.02 -27.77
CA GLY A 16 52.83 -51.09 -28.62
C GLY A 16 52.78 -49.62 -28.26
N ARG A 17 53.76 -49.19 -27.47
CA ARG A 17 54.44 -47.87 -27.55
C ARG A 17 53.72 -46.57 -27.36
N THR A 18 54.03 -45.95 -26.26
CA THR A 18 54.15 -44.52 -25.99
C THR A 18 54.40 -43.60 -27.21
N ARG A 19 53.49 -42.66 -27.40
CA ARG A 19 53.82 -41.35 -27.98
C ARG A 19 53.03 -40.26 -27.22
N ALA A 20 53.77 -39.31 -26.67
CA ALA A 20 53.26 -38.09 -26.12
C ALA A 20 52.47 -37.30 -27.19
N ALA A 21 51.22 -36.93 -26.88
CA ALA A 21 50.44 -36.00 -27.67
C ALA A 21 50.57 -34.60 -27.05
N PRO A 22 50.55 -33.55 -27.89
CA PRO A 22 50.73 -32.18 -27.45
C PRO A 22 49.49 -31.68 -26.77
N ALA A 23 49.73 -30.80 -25.80
CA ALA A 23 48.68 -30.04 -25.08
C ALA A 23 47.77 -29.30 -26.06
N SER A 24 46.50 -29.70 -26.15
CA SER A 24 45.47 -28.91 -26.80
C SER A 24 45.04 -27.80 -25.92
N SER A 25 45.23 -26.59 -26.41
CA SER A 25 44.73 -25.35 -25.85
C SER A 25 43.21 -25.41 -25.61
N ALA A 26 42.84 -25.53 -24.33
CA ALA A 26 41.47 -25.27 -23.91
C ALA A 26 41.19 -23.79 -24.12
N SER A 27 40.46 -23.47 -25.19
CA SER A 27 39.87 -22.15 -25.36
C SER A 27 38.88 -21.91 -24.22
N ARG A 28 39.31 -21.14 -23.25
CA ARG A 28 38.42 -20.51 -22.26
C ARG A 28 37.51 -19.57 -23.02
N THR A 29 36.34 -20.02 -23.41
CA THR A 29 35.20 -19.15 -23.68
C THR A 29 34.86 -18.42 -22.37
N ALA A 30 35.49 -17.26 -22.18
CA ALA A 30 35.08 -16.30 -21.19
C ALA A 30 33.64 -15.92 -21.50
N ARG A 31 32.69 -16.52 -20.81
CA ARG A 31 31.32 -16.01 -20.72
C ARG A 31 31.44 -14.56 -20.26
N ARG A 32 31.19 -13.62 -21.15
CA ARG A 32 30.97 -12.23 -20.81
C ARG A 32 29.89 -12.22 -19.74
N ALA A 33 30.28 -11.98 -18.49
CA ALA A 33 29.36 -11.60 -17.44
C ALA A 33 28.67 -10.33 -17.97
N ARG A 34 27.39 -10.45 -18.34
CA ARG A 34 26.56 -9.28 -18.58
C ARG A 34 26.61 -8.50 -17.27
N ASN A 35 27.07 -7.25 -17.34
CA ASN A 35 26.99 -6.31 -16.24
C ASN A 35 25.52 -6.18 -15.84
N VAL A 36 25.09 -7.02 -14.93
CA VAL A 36 23.85 -6.83 -14.18
C VAL A 36 24.15 -5.63 -13.29
N ARG A 37 23.67 -4.45 -13.67
CA ARG A 37 23.58 -3.34 -12.75
C ARG A 37 22.60 -3.78 -11.67
N VAL A 38 23.13 -4.21 -10.54
CA VAL A 38 22.35 -4.30 -9.31
C VAL A 38 21.91 -2.87 -9.01
N TYR A 39 20.65 -2.57 -9.23
CA TYR A 39 20.05 -1.38 -8.66
C TYR A 39 20.10 -1.61 -7.14
N ALA A 40 21.10 -1.05 -6.49
CA ALA A 40 20.97 -0.71 -5.09
C ALA A 40 19.68 0.11 -5.00
N GLY A 41 18.75 -0.29 -4.16
CA GLY A 41 17.53 0.46 -3.93
C GLY A 41 17.84 1.95 -3.72
N PRO A 42 16.88 2.85 -3.92
CA PRO A 42 17.11 4.26 -3.77
C PRO A 42 17.84 4.49 -2.44
N PRO A 43 18.85 5.39 -2.40
CA PRO A 43 19.55 5.69 -1.17
C PRO A 43 18.49 6.00 -0.11
N LYS A 44 18.67 5.46 1.12
CA LYS A 44 17.82 5.81 2.25
C LYS A 44 17.60 7.31 2.18
N ALA A 45 16.35 7.74 1.99
CA ALA A 45 16.01 9.14 2.02
C ALA A 45 16.58 9.71 3.32
N PRO A 46 17.23 10.89 3.30
CA PRO A 46 17.72 11.48 4.53
C PRO A 46 16.55 11.52 5.51
N ALA A 47 16.79 10.98 6.71
CA ALA A 47 15.82 11.05 7.80
C ALA A 47 15.64 12.54 8.16
N GLY A 48 14.63 13.16 7.59
CA GLY A 48 14.33 14.57 7.74
C GLY A 48 13.47 15.03 6.56
N ASN A 49 12.27 15.47 6.86
CA ASN A 49 11.41 16.14 5.92
C ASN A 49 12.12 17.42 5.43
N PRO A 50 12.56 17.53 4.15
CA PRO A 50 13.26 18.73 3.67
C PRO A 50 12.36 19.97 3.59
N LEU A 51 11.05 19.78 3.69
CA LEU A 51 10.05 20.83 3.88
C LEU A 51 9.70 20.80 5.36
N GLY A 52 10.02 21.84 6.10
CA GLY A 52 9.81 21.95 7.54
C GLY A 52 8.44 21.39 7.94
N SER A 53 8.37 20.74 9.09
CA SER A 53 7.24 19.93 9.63
C SER A 53 5.88 20.65 9.80
N SER A 54 5.68 21.78 9.15
CA SER A 54 4.55 22.69 9.36
C SER A 54 3.51 22.72 8.23
N GLN A 55 3.68 21.95 7.14
CA GLN A 55 2.72 21.97 6.03
C GLN A 55 2.10 20.60 5.78
N MET A 56 0.79 20.58 5.55
CA MET A 56 0.11 19.38 5.04
C MET A 56 0.56 19.09 3.61
N LEU A 57 0.77 17.81 3.30
CA LEU A 57 1.10 17.35 1.95
C LEU A 57 -0.05 16.55 1.36
N VAL A 58 -0.45 16.90 0.13
CA VAL A 58 -1.40 16.12 -0.66
C VAL A 58 -0.66 15.45 -1.81
N ILE A 59 -0.75 14.12 -1.88
CA ILE A 59 -0.05 13.30 -2.85
C ILE A 59 -1.10 12.61 -3.73
N VAL A 60 -1.03 12.87 -5.04
CA VAL A 60 -1.85 12.16 -6.04
C VAL A 60 -0.87 11.28 -6.83
N PRO A 61 -0.88 9.95 -6.62
CA PRO A 61 0.07 9.07 -7.29
C PRO A 61 -0.13 9.08 -8.81
N PRO A 62 0.90 9.39 -9.63
CA PRO A 62 0.79 9.48 -11.09
C PRO A 62 0.82 8.07 -11.71
N HIS A 63 -0.07 7.19 -11.30
CA HIS A 63 -0.11 5.81 -11.76
C HIS A 63 -1.31 5.58 -12.69
N PRO A 64 -1.15 4.99 -13.90
CA PRO A 64 -2.24 4.77 -14.84
C PRO A 64 -3.42 3.97 -14.26
N LEU A 65 -3.15 3.01 -13.36
CA LEU A 65 -4.20 2.25 -12.69
C LEU A 65 -5.06 3.11 -11.75
N VAL A 66 -4.51 4.17 -11.17
CA VAL A 66 -5.32 5.12 -10.37
C VAL A 66 -6.37 5.75 -11.26
N GLY A 67 -5.96 6.30 -12.42
CA GLY A 67 -6.91 6.86 -13.41
C GLY A 67 -7.92 5.84 -13.91
N HIS A 68 -7.49 4.60 -14.17
CA HIS A 68 -8.37 3.51 -14.59
C HIS A 68 -9.47 3.21 -13.57
N TRP A 69 -9.11 2.99 -12.30
CA TRP A 69 -10.07 2.66 -11.25
C TRP A 69 -10.99 3.84 -10.92
N ILE A 70 -10.47 5.07 -10.97
CA ILE A 70 -11.30 6.28 -10.88
C ILE A 70 -12.33 6.31 -12.04
N ALA A 71 -11.93 6.02 -13.28
CA ALA A 71 -12.86 6.00 -14.41
C ALA A 71 -13.96 4.96 -14.24
N VAL A 72 -13.63 3.74 -13.74
CA VAL A 72 -14.62 2.70 -13.43
C VAL A 72 -15.58 3.16 -12.32
N ALA A 73 -15.06 3.79 -11.25
CA ALA A 73 -15.88 4.30 -10.15
C ALA A 73 -16.80 5.46 -10.60
N ARG A 74 -16.33 6.34 -11.49
CA ARG A 74 -17.13 7.47 -12.01
C ARG A 74 -18.29 7.05 -12.88
N ASN A 75 -18.19 5.90 -13.55
CA ASN A 75 -19.23 5.45 -14.45
C ASN A 75 -20.53 5.16 -13.67
N LYS A 76 -21.58 5.92 -13.92
CA LYS A 76 -22.89 5.79 -13.24
C LYS A 76 -23.55 4.42 -13.47
N TYR A 77 -23.17 3.72 -14.54
CA TYR A 77 -23.69 2.40 -14.89
C TYR A 77 -22.90 1.25 -14.27
N SER A 78 -21.80 1.55 -13.55
CA SER A 78 -21.06 0.52 -12.82
C SER A 78 -21.95 -0.09 -11.72
N PRO A 79 -22.21 -1.40 -11.75
CA PRO A 79 -22.93 -2.08 -10.67
C PRO A 79 -22.15 -1.96 -9.35
N SER A 80 -22.84 -2.06 -8.19
CA SER A 80 -22.22 -1.93 -6.86
C SER A 80 -21.00 -2.81 -6.68
N ALA A 81 -21.01 -4.06 -7.12
CA ALA A 81 -19.85 -4.95 -7.05
C ALA A 81 -18.64 -4.43 -7.82
N MET A 82 -18.86 -3.85 -9.01
CA MET A 82 -17.79 -3.28 -9.83
C MET A 82 -17.27 -1.96 -9.25
N PHE A 83 -18.16 -1.11 -8.75
CA PHE A 83 -17.83 0.11 -8.06
C PHE A 83 -16.99 -0.18 -6.81
N ARG A 84 -17.43 -1.12 -5.97
CA ARG A 84 -16.75 -1.55 -4.76
C ARG A 84 -15.36 -2.11 -5.06
N ASN A 85 -15.25 -2.99 -6.07
CA ASN A 85 -13.95 -3.50 -6.50
C ASN A 85 -13.01 -2.38 -6.98
N ALA A 86 -13.54 -1.40 -7.72
CA ALA A 86 -12.73 -0.26 -8.17
C ALA A 86 -12.17 0.54 -6.99
N LEU A 87 -12.97 0.80 -5.96
CA LEU A 87 -12.52 1.48 -4.74
C LEU A 87 -11.53 0.60 -3.95
N ALA A 88 -11.75 -0.71 -3.86
CA ALA A 88 -10.84 -1.62 -3.17
C ALA A 88 -9.45 -1.67 -3.82
N GLU A 89 -9.38 -1.74 -5.16
CA GLU A 89 -8.13 -1.70 -5.90
C GLU A 89 -7.44 -0.32 -5.82
N LEU A 90 -8.22 0.75 -5.88
CA LEU A 90 -7.71 2.10 -5.66
C LEU A 90 -7.13 2.23 -4.24
N GLY A 91 -7.84 1.75 -3.23
CA GLY A 91 -7.39 1.73 -1.85
C GLY A 91 -6.07 0.99 -1.69
N ARG A 92 -5.92 -0.19 -2.32
CA ARG A 92 -4.67 -0.96 -2.30
C ARG A 92 -3.48 -0.17 -2.86
N ILE A 93 -3.67 0.55 -3.98
CA ILE A 93 -2.62 1.38 -4.58
C ILE A 93 -2.28 2.57 -3.68
N LEU A 94 -3.30 3.26 -3.15
CA LEU A 94 -3.10 4.42 -2.26
C LEU A 94 -2.41 4.03 -0.96
N ILE A 95 -2.76 2.87 -0.38
CA ILE A 95 -2.09 2.33 0.80
C ILE A 95 -0.63 2.02 0.49
N TYR A 96 -0.36 1.33 -0.63
CA TYR A 96 1.01 1.01 -1.05
C TYR A 96 1.88 2.27 -1.15
N GLU A 97 1.36 3.35 -1.75
CA GLU A 97 2.05 4.64 -1.81
C GLU A 97 2.15 5.29 -0.42
N ALA A 98 1.09 5.20 0.37
CA ALA A 98 1.09 5.77 1.71
C ALA A 98 2.12 5.10 2.63
N VAL A 99 2.39 3.83 2.50
CA VAL A 99 3.32 3.10 3.39
C VAL A 99 4.74 2.95 2.82
N ARG A 100 5.02 3.40 1.62
CA ARG A 100 6.27 3.21 0.87
C ARG A 100 7.54 3.43 1.72
N GLU A 101 7.60 4.48 2.53
CA GLU A 101 8.75 4.83 3.37
C GLU A 101 8.33 4.93 4.84
N TRP A 102 7.29 4.24 5.23
CA TRP A 102 6.64 4.46 6.51
C TRP A 102 6.41 3.19 7.32
N LEU A 103 6.38 2.02 6.70
CA LEU A 103 6.28 0.75 7.42
C LEU A 103 7.46 0.61 8.39
N PRO A 104 7.20 0.29 9.67
CA PRO A 104 8.26 -0.10 10.58
C PRO A 104 8.92 -1.38 10.11
N VAL A 105 10.24 -1.43 10.11
CA VAL A 105 11.01 -2.61 9.73
C VAL A 105 12.05 -2.92 10.78
N VAL A 106 12.39 -4.21 10.90
CA VAL A 106 13.48 -4.71 11.73
C VAL A 106 14.44 -5.53 10.88
N GLU A 107 15.73 -5.45 11.20
CA GLU A 107 16.76 -6.30 10.60
C GLU A 107 16.74 -7.66 11.30
N ALA A 108 16.76 -8.73 10.52
CA ALA A 108 16.72 -10.10 11.00
C ALA A 108 17.64 -10.98 10.15
N GLN A 109 17.93 -12.17 10.65
CA GLN A 109 18.59 -13.23 9.88
C GLN A 109 17.59 -14.35 9.62
N ILE A 110 17.58 -14.85 8.41
CA ILE A 110 16.82 -16.05 8.04
C ILE A 110 17.73 -17.11 7.44
N GLU A 111 17.38 -18.35 7.64
CA GLU A 111 18.03 -19.47 6.98
C GLU A 111 17.38 -19.71 5.61
N THR A 112 18.19 -19.61 4.56
CA THR A 112 17.79 -19.97 3.21
C THR A 112 18.22 -21.42 2.93
N PRO A 113 17.77 -22.04 1.84
CA PRO A 113 18.23 -23.38 1.47
C PRO A 113 19.74 -23.52 1.28
N LEU A 114 20.49 -22.42 1.17
CA LEU A 114 21.91 -22.41 0.84
C LEU A 114 22.78 -21.79 1.93
N ALA A 115 22.29 -20.78 2.66
CA ALA A 115 23.08 -20.05 3.66
C ALA A 115 22.17 -19.16 4.54
N LEU A 116 22.75 -18.59 5.60
CA LEU A 116 22.12 -17.49 6.35
C LEU A 116 22.11 -16.21 5.49
N ALA A 117 21.00 -15.48 5.54
CA ALA A 117 20.83 -14.21 4.85
C ALA A 117 20.33 -13.14 5.81
N ASP A 118 20.94 -11.94 5.74
CA ASP A 118 20.44 -10.77 6.42
C ASP A 118 19.26 -10.21 5.63
N VAL A 119 18.17 -9.91 6.32
CA VAL A 119 16.91 -9.46 5.72
C VAL A 119 16.30 -8.32 6.52
N SER A 120 15.51 -7.50 5.86
CA SER A 120 14.68 -6.48 6.50
C SER A 120 13.21 -6.92 6.38
N ILE A 121 12.53 -7.08 7.50
CA ILE A 121 11.13 -7.52 7.57
C ILE A 121 10.26 -6.48 8.26
N VAL A 122 8.97 -6.49 7.97
CA VAL A 122 8.02 -5.60 8.65
C VAL A 122 7.94 -5.96 10.13
N ASP A 123 8.06 -4.94 10.99
CA ASP A 123 7.98 -5.08 12.44
C ASP A 123 6.54 -5.35 12.87
N SER A 124 6.23 -6.59 13.24
CA SER A 124 4.90 -6.97 13.73
C SER A 124 4.58 -6.47 15.12
N GLU A 125 5.58 -6.03 15.89
CA GLU A 125 5.36 -5.46 17.24
C GLU A 125 4.94 -3.98 17.18
N LYS A 126 5.10 -3.34 16.00
CA LYS A 126 4.67 -1.96 15.75
C LYS A 126 3.67 -1.90 14.60
N PRO A 127 2.48 -2.49 14.77
CA PRO A 127 1.47 -2.54 13.72
C PRO A 127 0.97 -1.13 13.36
N ILE A 128 0.64 -0.93 12.08
CA ILE A 128 -0.04 0.29 11.64
C ILE A 128 -1.45 0.31 12.24
N LYS A 129 -1.83 1.40 12.88
CA LYS A 129 -3.18 1.62 13.41
C LYS A 129 -4.08 2.11 12.28
N VAL A 130 -5.04 1.32 11.87
CA VAL A 130 -5.94 1.63 10.75
C VAL A 130 -7.28 2.10 11.28
N VAL A 131 -7.73 3.28 10.83
CA VAL A 131 -9.00 3.87 11.26
C VAL A 131 -9.90 4.11 10.03
N PRO A 132 -10.75 3.14 9.65
CA PRO A 132 -11.79 3.38 8.66
C PRO A 132 -12.91 4.23 9.24
N ILE A 133 -13.32 5.26 8.50
CA ILE A 133 -14.54 6.00 8.78
C ILE A 133 -15.70 5.23 8.14
N LEU A 134 -16.52 4.65 8.99
CA LEU A 134 -17.62 3.80 8.55
C LEU A 134 -18.73 4.64 7.90
N ARG A 135 -19.44 4.10 6.92
CA ARG A 135 -19.36 2.75 6.29
C ARG A 135 -18.33 2.69 5.16
N ALA A 136 -18.27 3.74 4.33
CA ALA A 136 -17.56 3.74 3.05
C ALA A 136 -16.03 3.58 3.17
N GLY A 137 -15.42 4.02 4.29
CA GLY A 137 -13.98 3.84 4.54
C GLY A 137 -13.51 2.39 4.57
N LEU A 138 -14.40 1.43 4.85
CA LEU A 138 -14.06 0.00 4.80
C LEU A 138 -13.72 -0.48 3.40
N VAL A 139 -14.36 0.08 2.37
CA VAL A 139 -14.20 -0.41 0.99
C VAL A 139 -12.77 -0.20 0.49
N LEU A 140 -12.12 0.91 0.85
CA LEU A 140 -10.72 1.14 0.48
C LEU A 140 -9.75 0.16 1.14
N LEU A 141 -10.19 -0.55 2.19
CA LEU A 141 -9.35 -1.48 2.96
C LEU A 141 -9.53 -2.95 2.56
N GLU A 142 -10.48 -3.29 1.67
CA GLU A 142 -10.79 -4.68 1.34
C GLU A 142 -9.57 -5.47 0.83
N ASN A 143 -8.70 -4.83 0.06
CA ASN A 143 -7.48 -5.43 -0.47
C ASN A 143 -6.21 -4.98 0.28
N ALA A 144 -6.36 -4.41 1.50
CA ALA A 144 -5.25 -3.84 2.26
C ALA A 144 -4.29 -4.90 2.84
N GLN A 145 -4.76 -6.10 3.14
CA GLN A 145 -3.98 -7.14 3.84
C GLN A 145 -2.67 -7.50 3.13
N THR A 146 -2.62 -7.40 1.81
CA THR A 146 -1.42 -7.70 1.03
C THR A 146 -0.34 -6.62 1.14
N VAL A 147 -0.70 -5.41 1.54
CA VAL A 147 0.21 -4.25 1.65
C VAL A 147 0.37 -3.75 3.10
N LEU A 148 -0.44 -4.27 4.02
CA LEU A 148 -0.38 -4.03 5.47
C LEU A 148 -0.33 -5.37 6.21
N PRO A 149 0.80 -6.08 6.20
CA PRO A 149 0.91 -7.40 6.81
C PRO A 149 0.81 -7.36 8.35
N ALA A 150 1.07 -6.20 8.96
CA ALA A 150 0.91 -5.95 10.39
C ALA A 150 0.06 -4.69 10.59
N SER A 151 -1.19 -4.86 11.02
CA SER A 151 -2.12 -3.75 11.26
C SER A 151 -3.15 -4.09 12.33
N GLU A 152 -3.60 -3.06 13.06
CA GLU A 152 -4.72 -3.10 13.98
C GLU A 152 -5.79 -2.14 13.50
N THR A 153 -7.06 -2.57 13.48
CA THR A 153 -8.15 -1.77 12.93
C THR A 153 -9.10 -1.29 14.02
N TYR A 154 -9.30 0.01 14.09
CA TYR A 154 -10.17 0.70 15.02
C TYR A 154 -11.33 1.38 14.27
N HIS A 155 -12.53 0.83 14.38
CA HIS A 155 -13.70 1.32 13.65
C HIS A 155 -14.23 2.61 14.24
N LEU A 156 -14.43 3.62 13.39
CA LEU A 156 -15.05 4.90 13.76
C LEU A 156 -16.28 5.13 12.87
N GLY A 157 -17.46 5.09 13.47
CA GLY A 157 -18.73 5.34 12.79
C GLY A 157 -19.17 6.78 12.98
N LEU A 158 -19.24 7.51 11.88
CA LEU A 158 -19.70 8.90 11.85
C LEU A 158 -20.89 9.02 10.88
N VAL A 159 -21.90 9.74 11.30
CA VAL A 159 -23.06 10.12 10.48
C VAL A 159 -23.19 11.64 10.48
N ARG A 160 -23.60 12.20 9.38
CA ARG A 160 -23.91 13.63 9.31
C ARG A 160 -25.34 13.84 9.80
N ASP A 161 -25.49 14.67 10.82
CA ASP A 161 -26.80 15.10 11.26
C ASP A 161 -27.48 15.92 10.17
N GLU A 162 -28.74 15.61 9.86
CA GLU A 162 -29.44 16.21 8.71
C GLU A 162 -29.81 17.68 8.95
N GLU A 163 -30.01 18.08 10.21
CA GLU A 163 -30.41 19.45 10.57
C GLU A 163 -29.20 20.35 10.79
N THR A 164 -28.24 19.89 11.58
CA THR A 164 -27.05 20.69 11.96
C THR A 164 -25.88 20.54 10.98
N LEU A 165 -25.91 19.53 10.12
CA LEU A 165 -24.84 19.12 9.22
C LEU A 165 -23.51 18.80 9.93
N LEU A 166 -23.54 18.66 11.26
CA LEU A 166 -22.38 18.27 12.06
C LEU A 166 -22.21 16.74 12.09
N PRO A 167 -20.97 16.26 12.14
CA PRO A 167 -20.71 14.82 12.29
C PRO A 167 -21.07 14.38 13.72
N THR A 168 -21.86 13.32 13.82
CA THR A 168 -22.25 12.66 15.07
C THR A 168 -21.67 11.26 15.11
N GLU A 169 -21.15 10.86 16.28
CA GLU A 169 -20.58 9.52 16.47
C GLU A 169 -21.68 8.52 16.82
N TYR A 170 -21.79 7.44 16.06
CA TYR A 170 -22.64 6.30 16.42
C TYR A 170 -21.82 5.06 16.81
N LEU A 171 -20.53 5.04 16.50
CA LEU A 171 -19.58 4.00 16.90
C LEU A 171 -18.20 4.61 17.08
N ASN A 172 -17.59 4.40 18.26
CA ASN A 172 -16.21 4.80 18.50
C ASN A 172 -15.47 3.64 19.18
N LYS A 173 -14.56 2.99 18.42
CA LYS A 173 -13.69 1.90 18.88
C LYS A 173 -12.22 2.32 18.94
N LEU A 174 -11.94 3.62 18.88
CA LEU A 174 -10.58 4.11 19.07
C LEU A 174 -10.08 3.71 20.46
N PRO A 175 -8.78 3.42 20.64
CA PRO A 175 -8.20 3.15 21.95
C PRO A 175 -8.29 4.41 22.84
N ASP A 176 -8.16 4.24 24.14
CA ASP A 176 -8.18 5.36 25.09
C ASP A 176 -7.05 6.36 24.83
N SER A 177 -5.90 5.87 24.37
CA SER A 177 -4.75 6.70 24.00
C SER A 177 -3.95 6.06 22.87
N PHE A 178 -3.33 6.90 22.04
CA PHE A 178 -2.30 6.53 21.07
C PHE A 178 -0.92 6.92 21.61
N SER A 179 0.09 6.11 21.32
CA SER A 179 1.47 6.54 21.50
C SER A 179 1.80 7.67 20.51
N PRO A 180 2.60 8.68 20.91
CA PRO A 180 3.08 9.71 19.99
C PRO A 180 3.84 9.18 18.76
N ASP A 181 4.33 7.94 18.84
CA ASP A 181 5.06 7.27 17.75
C ASP A 181 4.19 6.31 16.93
N ASP A 182 2.93 6.10 17.34
CA ASP A 182 1.99 5.29 16.58
C ASP A 182 1.77 5.86 15.18
N LYS A 183 1.82 4.98 14.20
CA LYS A 183 1.54 5.29 12.81
C LYS A 183 0.11 4.97 12.49
N ILE A 184 -0.67 5.99 12.10
CA ILE A 184 -2.12 5.89 11.96
C ILE A 184 -2.50 6.13 10.51
N LEU A 185 -3.22 5.19 9.91
CA LEU A 185 -3.79 5.28 8.57
C LEU A 185 -5.30 5.46 8.67
N VAL A 186 -5.80 6.62 8.29
CA VAL A 186 -7.23 6.92 8.23
C VAL A 186 -7.74 6.68 6.81
N SER A 187 -8.88 6.00 6.68
CA SER A 187 -9.50 5.69 5.40
C SER A 187 -10.89 6.32 5.31
N ASP A 188 -11.05 7.23 4.34
CA ASP A 188 -12.32 7.87 3.98
C ASP A 188 -12.35 8.12 2.47
N PRO A 189 -13.22 7.47 1.67
CA PRO A 189 -13.16 7.59 0.22
C PRO A 189 -13.46 8.99 -0.32
N MET A 190 -14.16 9.86 0.42
CA MET A 190 -14.67 11.13 -0.10
C MET A 190 -14.30 12.31 0.81
N LEU A 191 -13.23 13.03 0.46
CA LEU A 191 -12.89 14.28 1.14
C LEU A 191 -13.57 15.47 0.45
N ALA A 192 -14.86 15.69 0.73
CA ALA A 192 -15.67 16.74 0.16
C ALA A 192 -15.52 18.06 0.94
N THR A 193 -16.36 18.29 1.96
CA THR A 193 -16.32 19.49 2.83
C THR A 193 -15.28 19.39 3.94
N GLY A 194 -14.74 18.20 4.17
CA GLY A 194 -13.74 17.91 5.22
C GLY A 194 -14.31 17.84 6.65
N GLY A 195 -15.63 17.98 6.84
CA GLY A 195 -16.23 17.95 8.17
C GLY A 195 -16.03 16.62 8.91
N THR A 196 -16.38 15.53 8.26
CA THR A 196 -16.27 14.16 8.80
C THR A 196 -14.81 13.81 9.12
N LEU A 197 -13.90 14.05 8.16
CA LEU A 197 -12.48 13.77 8.36
C LEU A 197 -11.89 14.65 9.46
N ALA A 198 -12.24 15.96 9.54
CA ALA A 198 -11.77 16.85 10.59
C ALA A 198 -12.19 16.34 11.98
N HIS A 199 -13.44 15.91 12.14
CA HIS A 199 -13.91 15.36 13.39
C HIS A 199 -13.19 14.06 13.77
N ALA A 200 -13.00 13.15 12.82
CA ALA A 200 -12.22 11.93 13.05
C ALA A 200 -10.78 12.22 13.50
N LEU A 201 -10.13 13.19 12.85
CA LEU A 201 -8.77 13.60 13.21
C LEU A 201 -8.72 14.28 14.58
N ASP A 202 -9.72 15.09 14.96
CA ASP A 202 -9.84 15.65 16.30
C ASP A 202 -9.84 14.57 17.38
N LEU A 203 -10.65 13.53 17.17
CA LEU A 203 -10.75 12.41 18.11
C LEU A 203 -9.43 11.63 18.24
N ILE A 204 -8.72 11.46 17.14
CA ILE A 204 -7.44 10.75 17.09
C ILE A 204 -6.33 11.58 17.77
N VAL A 205 -6.25 12.88 17.46
CA VAL A 205 -5.26 13.79 18.04
C VAL A 205 -5.53 14.03 19.53
N ALA A 206 -6.79 14.16 19.93
CA ALA A 206 -7.17 14.29 21.35
C ALA A 206 -6.72 13.08 22.20
N ARG A 207 -6.49 11.92 21.57
CA ARG A 207 -5.96 10.71 22.20
C ARG A 207 -4.43 10.59 22.14
N GLY A 208 -3.72 11.64 21.75
CA GLY A 208 -2.25 11.72 21.80
C GLY A 208 -1.52 11.48 20.50
N ALA A 209 -2.22 11.17 19.41
CA ALA A 209 -1.59 11.00 18.11
C ALA A 209 -1.06 12.34 17.55
N LYS A 210 0.08 12.30 16.87
CA LYS A 210 0.65 13.48 16.22
C LYS A 210 0.24 13.53 14.74
N PRO A 211 -0.18 14.69 14.20
CA PRO A 211 -0.58 14.81 12.80
C PRO A 211 0.48 14.33 11.79
N GLU A 212 1.77 14.54 12.06
CA GLU A 212 2.86 14.05 11.22
C GLU A 212 2.95 12.53 11.12
N ASN A 213 2.39 11.81 12.10
CA ASN A 213 2.30 10.35 12.13
C ASN A 213 0.95 9.82 11.65
N ILE A 214 0.10 10.70 11.12
CA ILE A 214 -1.18 10.32 10.51
C ILE A 214 -1.07 10.43 8.99
N ARG A 215 -1.56 9.43 8.29
CA ARG A 215 -1.76 9.42 6.85
C ARG A 215 -3.21 9.15 6.54
N VAL A 216 -3.75 9.86 5.57
CA VAL A 216 -5.13 9.71 5.12
C VAL A 216 -5.12 9.19 3.69
N ILE A 217 -5.97 8.21 3.40
CA ILE A 217 -6.24 7.78 2.03
C ILE A 217 -7.67 8.15 1.66
N CYS A 218 -7.85 8.74 0.48
CA CYS A 218 -9.16 9.03 -0.09
C CYS A 218 -9.19 8.77 -1.59
N ALA A 219 -10.32 8.29 -2.10
CA ALA A 219 -10.47 8.10 -3.53
C ALA A 219 -10.56 9.44 -4.26
N LEU A 220 -11.38 10.35 -3.75
CA LEU A 220 -11.58 11.69 -4.28
C LEU A 220 -11.45 12.75 -3.19
N ALA A 221 -10.86 13.87 -3.55
CA ALA A 221 -10.77 15.05 -2.70
C ALA A 221 -11.28 16.29 -3.46
N ALA A 222 -11.71 17.30 -2.71
CA ALA A 222 -12.07 18.61 -3.26
C ALA A 222 -11.36 19.73 -2.49
N PRO A 223 -11.06 20.88 -3.13
CA PRO A 223 -10.32 21.97 -2.52
C PRO A 223 -10.88 22.47 -1.19
N PRO A 224 -12.21 22.63 -1.00
CA PRO A 224 -12.75 23.08 0.28
C PRO A 224 -12.40 22.16 1.47
N GLY A 225 -12.47 20.84 1.25
CA GLY A 225 -12.10 19.87 2.27
C GLY A 225 -10.61 19.89 2.56
N LEU A 226 -9.78 19.93 1.52
CA LEU A 226 -8.33 20.00 1.66
C LEU A 226 -7.89 21.25 2.42
N SER A 227 -8.45 22.42 2.12
CA SER A 227 -8.17 23.68 2.82
C SER A 227 -8.50 23.56 4.30
N LYS A 228 -9.72 23.09 4.62
CA LYS A 228 -10.16 22.92 6.01
C LYS A 228 -9.24 22.01 6.83
N ILE A 229 -8.78 20.92 6.23
CA ILE A 229 -7.85 19.97 6.91
C ILE A 229 -6.46 20.60 7.05
N SER A 230 -5.97 21.29 6.02
CA SER A 230 -4.66 21.95 6.04
C SER A 230 -4.55 22.98 7.15
N ASP A 231 -5.58 23.79 7.35
CA ASP A 231 -5.60 24.84 8.36
C ASP A 231 -5.54 24.27 9.80
N LYS A 232 -6.07 23.07 9.99
CA LYS A 232 -6.24 22.49 11.32
C LYS A 232 -5.17 21.47 11.70
N PHE A 233 -4.64 20.72 10.73
CA PHE A 233 -3.72 19.62 10.97
C PHE A 233 -2.44 19.77 10.16
N PRO A 234 -1.55 20.70 10.53
CA PRO A 234 -0.26 20.85 9.87
C PRO A 234 0.58 19.58 10.02
N GLY A 235 1.32 19.23 8.98
CA GLY A 235 2.16 18.03 8.95
C GLY A 235 1.44 16.74 8.51
N LEU A 236 0.11 16.74 8.41
CA LEU A 236 -0.67 15.61 7.91
C LEU A 236 -0.31 15.29 6.45
N ARG A 237 -0.42 14.01 6.06
CA ARG A 237 -0.26 13.60 4.66
C ARG A 237 -1.54 12.94 4.16
N ILE A 238 -2.04 13.42 3.02
CA ILE A 238 -3.22 12.89 2.34
C ILE A 238 -2.80 12.28 1.01
N TYR A 239 -3.20 11.04 0.78
CA TYR A 239 -3.03 10.33 -0.50
C TYR A 239 -4.39 10.23 -1.17
N ALA A 240 -4.57 10.99 -2.25
CA ALA A 240 -5.82 11.07 -2.99
C ALA A 240 -5.69 10.40 -4.36
N GLY A 241 -6.72 9.69 -4.80
CA GLY A 241 -6.76 9.15 -6.16
C GLY A 241 -6.87 10.27 -7.19
N ILE A 242 -7.69 11.29 -6.90
CA ILE A 242 -7.84 12.48 -7.73
C ILE A 242 -8.36 13.66 -6.88
N ILE A 243 -8.07 14.88 -7.33
CA ILE A 243 -8.67 16.10 -6.79
C ILE A 243 -9.64 16.66 -7.83
N ASP A 244 -10.90 16.73 -7.48
CA ASP A 244 -11.94 17.31 -8.32
C ASP A 244 -12.14 18.80 -8.00
N PRO A 245 -12.58 19.62 -8.98
CA PRO A 245 -12.48 21.06 -8.87
C PRO A 245 -13.45 21.70 -7.86
N GLU A 246 -14.63 21.11 -7.64
CA GLU A 246 -15.70 21.77 -6.91
C GLU A 246 -16.65 20.83 -6.17
N LEU A 247 -17.50 21.43 -5.34
CA LEU A 247 -18.65 20.80 -4.71
C LEU A 247 -19.93 21.43 -5.26
N ASN A 248 -21.00 20.63 -5.37
CA ASN A 248 -22.32 21.17 -5.65
C ASN A 248 -22.97 21.76 -4.38
N ASP A 249 -24.18 22.34 -4.55
CA ASP A 249 -24.91 23.03 -3.47
C ASP A 249 -25.25 22.15 -2.27
N VAL A 250 -25.30 20.83 -2.45
CA VAL A 250 -25.56 19.85 -1.38
C VAL A 250 -24.27 19.20 -0.84
N GLY A 251 -23.11 19.65 -1.32
CA GLY A 251 -21.79 19.23 -0.80
C GLY A 251 -21.22 17.96 -1.42
N PHE A 252 -21.75 17.47 -2.54
CA PHE A 252 -21.12 16.39 -3.30
C PHE A 252 -19.99 16.91 -4.19
N ILE A 253 -18.94 16.10 -4.33
CA ILE A 253 -17.83 16.38 -5.25
C ILE A 253 -18.31 16.30 -6.71
N VAL A 254 -17.91 17.27 -7.54
CA VAL A 254 -18.24 17.32 -8.96
C VAL A 254 -16.95 17.38 -9.80
N PRO A 255 -16.81 16.48 -10.82
CA PRO A 255 -17.76 15.49 -11.31
C PRO A 255 -17.98 14.28 -10.38
N GLY A 256 -17.07 14.02 -9.45
CA GLY A 256 -17.26 13.04 -8.38
C GLY A 256 -17.59 11.60 -8.81
N VAL A 257 -18.17 10.86 -7.88
CA VAL A 257 -18.68 9.49 -8.09
C VAL A 257 -20.09 9.29 -7.48
N GLY A 258 -20.75 10.36 -7.00
CA GLY A 258 -21.98 10.28 -6.21
C GLY A 258 -21.72 9.85 -4.77
N ASP A 259 -22.71 9.25 -4.11
CA ASP A 259 -22.54 8.69 -2.76
C ASP A 259 -21.74 7.38 -2.82
N ALA A 260 -20.54 7.39 -2.20
CA ALA A 260 -19.67 6.24 -2.22
C ALA A 260 -20.18 5.11 -1.32
N GLY A 261 -20.89 5.43 -0.23
CA GLY A 261 -21.49 4.44 0.67
C GLY A 261 -22.61 3.69 -0.02
N ASP A 262 -23.61 4.42 -0.51
CA ASP A 262 -24.78 3.82 -1.16
C ASP A 262 -24.40 3.04 -2.41
N ARG A 263 -23.51 3.59 -3.25
CA ARG A 263 -23.01 2.88 -4.43
C ARG A 263 -22.21 1.61 -4.11
N SER A 264 -21.47 1.61 -2.99
CA SER A 264 -20.70 0.44 -2.57
C SER A 264 -21.56 -0.67 -2.00
N PHE A 265 -22.64 -0.31 -1.29
CA PHE A 265 -23.46 -1.26 -0.55
C PHE A 265 -24.84 -1.52 -1.18
N GLY A 266 -25.22 -0.75 -2.21
CA GLY A 266 -26.47 -0.91 -2.94
C GLY A 266 -27.72 -0.46 -2.16
N THR A 267 -27.53 0.56 -1.30
CA THR A 267 -28.60 1.14 -0.43
C THR A 267 -29.01 2.50 -0.93
#